data_20f29d68bd9faa7f732c992ba25db225
#
_entry.id   20f29d68bd9faa7f732c992ba25db225
#
_cell.length_a   1.000
_cell.length_b   1.000
_cell.length_c   1.000
_cell.angle_alpha   90.00
_cell.angle_beta   90.00
_cell.angle_gamma   90.00
#
_symmetry.space_group_name_H-M   'P 1'
#
loop_
_entity.id
_entity.type
_entity.pdbx_description
1 polymer ?
#
loop_
_entity_poly.entity_id
_entity_poly.type
_entity_poly.pdbx_seq_one_letter_code
_entity_poly.pdbx_strand_id
1 'polypeptide(L)'
;NPKNGYEIDNLAREIFEKNPVEGFVFNHGLGHGIGVSVHEYPPNLSKNEMAKTALEEGMCFSIEPGLYNENYFGVRLENSCYFKNGKINSFVKMNYEKKLFDFDMLTNQEKEWLAEFEVK
;
A
#
# COMPACT_ATOMS: atom_id res chain seq x y z
N ASN A 1 9.70 -10.70 7.25
CA ASN A 1 10.09 -9.39 6.71
C ASN A 1 10.23 -9.47 5.19
N PRO A 2 9.45 -8.72 4.41
CA PRO A 2 9.58 -8.72 2.96
C PRO A 2 10.94 -8.18 2.54
N LYS A 3 11.56 -8.81 1.53
CA LYS A 3 12.90 -8.47 1.07
C LYS A 3 12.92 -7.60 -0.17
N ASN A 4 11.80 -7.55 -0.88
CA ASN A 4 11.68 -6.83 -2.14
C ASN A 4 10.23 -6.44 -2.40
N GLY A 5 10.03 -5.61 -3.42
CA GLY A 5 8.69 -5.11 -3.78
C GLY A 5 7.74 -6.18 -4.32
N TYR A 6 8.28 -7.23 -4.92
CA TYR A 6 7.47 -8.35 -5.40
C TYR A 6 6.76 -9.07 -4.24
N GLU A 7 7.48 -9.31 -3.16
CA GLU A 7 6.92 -9.93 -1.96
C GLU A 7 5.85 -9.04 -1.29
N ILE A 8 6.10 -7.73 -1.24
CA ILE A 8 5.14 -6.78 -0.66
C ILE A 8 3.86 -6.72 -1.49
N ASP A 9 3.99 -6.64 -2.81
CA ASP A 9 2.83 -6.68 -3.71
C ASP A 9 2.02 -7.94 -3.52
N ASN A 10 2.69 -9.09 -3.44
CA ASN A 10 2.02 -10.37 -3.23
C ASN A 10 1.20 -10.41 -1.93
N LEU A 11 1.73 -9.86 -0.84
CA LEU A 11 1.00 -9.82 0.44
C LEU A 11 -0.32 -9.06 0.29
N ALA A 12 -0.30 -7.90 -0.34
CA ALA A 12 -1.51 -7.11 -0.57
C ALA A 12 -2.47 -7.82 -1.52
N ARG A 13 -1.94 -8.36 -2.60
CA ARG A 13 -2.73 -9.04 -3.63
C ARG A 13 -3.45 -10.26 -3.08
N GLU A 14 -2.79 -11.05 -2.24
CA GLU A 14 -3.39 -12.20 -1.57
C GLU A 14 -4.56 -11.79 -0.66
N ILE A 15 -4.46 -10.66 0.02
CA ILE A 15 -5.55 -10.15 0.86
C ILE A 15 -6.78 -9.86 0.01
N PHE A 16 -6.61 -9.21 -1.13
CA PHE A 16 -7.72 -8.94 -2.05
C PHE A 16 -8.32 -10.22 -2.64
N GLU A 17 -7.47 -11.18 -2.99
CA GLU A 17 -7.93 -12.46 -3.52
C GLU A 17 -8.73 -13.28 -2.52
N LYS A 18 -8.35 -13.23 -1.25
CA LYS A 18 -9.05 -13.92 -0.16
C LYS A 18 -10.32 -13.20 0.28
N ASN A 19 -10.47 -11.92 -0.04
CA ASN A 19 -11.59 -11.10 0.36
C ASN A 19 -12.16 -10.36 -0.86
N PRO A 20 -12.67 -11.10 -1.86
CA PRO A 20 -13.13 -10.49 -3.09
C PRO A 20 -14.35 -9.61 -2.88
N VAL A 21 -14.40 -8.50 -3.61
CA VAL A 21 -15.56 -7.61 -3.68
C VAL A 21 -16.09 -7.69 -5.11
N GLU A 22 -17.30 -8.18 -5.27
CA GLU A 22 -17.91 -8.43 -6.59
C GLU A 22 -17.90 -7.16 -7.45
N GLY A 23 -17.37 -7.29 -8.65
CA GLY A 23 -17.29 -6.21 -9.63
C GLY A 23 -16.12 -5.26 -9.42
N PHE A 24 -15.34 -5.39 -8.33
CA PHE A 24 -14.18 -4.56 -8.07
C PHE A 24 -12.88 -5.33 -8.26
N VAL A 25 -11.88 -4.66 -8.81
CA VAL A 25 -10.58 -5.28 -9.08
C VAL A 25 -9.42 -4.40 -8.62
N PHE A 26 -8.35 -5.05 -8.18
CA PHE A 26 -7.05 -4.42 -7.96
C PHE A 26 -6.21 -4.67 -9.21
N ASN A 27 -6.15 -3.68 -10.08
CA ASN A 27 -5.63 -3.82 -11.44
C ASN A 27 -4.34 -3.06 -11.73
N HIS A 28 -3.55 -2.79 -10.71
CA HIS A 28 -2.22 -2.16 -10.88
C HIS A 28 -1.22 -2.69 -9.87
N GLY A 29 0.04 -2.33 -10.01
CA GLY A 29 1.04 -2.64 -9.00
C GLY A 29 0.75 -1.95 -7.68
N LEU A 30 1.23 -2.52 -6.58
CA LEU A 30 0.98 -1.99 -5.24
C LEU A 30 1.60 -0.61 -5.05
N GLY A 31 2.72 -0.33 -5.71
CA GLY A 31 3.38 0.95 -5.56
C GLY A 31 4.61 1.09 -6.45
N HIS A 32 5.27 2.22 -6.33
CA HIS A 32 6.42 2.60 -7.14
C HIS A 32 7.46 3.34 -6.31
N GLY A 33 8.70 3.35 -6.80
CA GLY A 33 9.74 4.17 -6.22
C GLY A 33 9.42 5.66 -6.36
N ILE A 34 9.92 6.44 -5.42
CA ILE A 34 9.82 7.90 -5.39
C ILE A 34 11.22 8.45 -5.21
N GLY A 35 11.60 9.39 -6.07
CA GLY A 35 12.89 10.04 -6.02
C GLY A 35 12.79 11.46 -6.54
N VAL A 36 13.74 11.89 -7.34
CA VAL A 36 13.66 13.18 -8.04
C VAL A 36 12.42 13.19 -8.93
N SER A 37 12.13 12.07 -9.58
CA SER A 37 10.86 11.85 -10.27
C SER A 37 9.86 11.19 -9.35
N VAL A 38 8.57 11.52 -9.52
CA VAL A 38 7.48 10.94 -8.73
C VAL A 38 7.38 9.42 -8.94
N HIS A 39 7.76 8.94 -10.12
CA HIS A 39 7.91 7.52 -10.42
C HIS A 39 9.36 7.25 -10.76
N GLU A 40 10.08 6.64 -9.85
CA GLU A 40 11.51 6.39 -10.02
C GLU A 40 11.90 5.01 -9.48
N TYR A 41 12.53 4.22 -10.36
CA TYR A 41 13.06 2.90 -10.01
C TYR A 41 14.53 3.02 -9.60
N PRO A 42 15.04 2.26 -8.64
CA PRO A 42 14.34 1.35 -7.72
C PRO A 42 13.70 2.07 -6.52
N PRO A 43 12.75 1.43 -5.81
CA PRO A 43 12.20 0.12 -6.04
C PRO A 43 10.96 0.16 -6.94
N ASN A 44 10.39 -1.02 -7.19
CA ASN A 44 9.07 -1.18 -7.78
C ASN A 44 8.32 -2.23 -6.94
N LEU A 45 7.04 -2.00 -6.69
CA LEU A 45 6.17 -2.90 -5.94
C LEU A 45 5.08 -3.40 -6.89
N SER A 46 5.33 -4.54 -7.51
CA SER A 46 4.43 -5.12 -8.50
C SER A 46 4.74 -6.60 -8.71
N LYS A 47 4.05 -7.21 -9.67
CA LYS A 47 4.32 -8.59 -10.11
C LYS A 47 5.42 -8.66 -11.18
N ASN A 48 6.00 -7.53 -11.57
CA ASN A 48 7.05 -7.48 -12.56
C ASN A 48 8.37 -8.02 -12.01
N GLU A 49 9.20 -8.56 -12.90
CA GLU A 49 10.50 -9.11 -12.51
C GLU A 49 11.41 -8.06 -11.84
N MET A 50 11.34 -6.81 -12.28
CA MET A 50 12.11 -5.71 -11.70
C MET A 50 11.79 -5.48 -10.22
N ALA A 51 10.60 -5.85 -9.76
CA ALA A 51 10.20 -5.71 -8.36
C ALA A 51 10.95 -6.67 -7.42
N LYS A 52 11.66 -7.65 -7.96
CA LYS A 52 12.47 -8.59 -7.17
C LYS A 52 13.81 -8.02 -6.72
N THR A 53 14.15 -6.81 -7.14
CA THR A 53 15.32 -6.09 -6.63
C THR A 53 15.18 -5.89 -5.12
N ALA A 54 16.23 -6.21 -4.37
CA ALA A 54 16.21 -6.11 -2.92
C ALA A 54 15.97 -4.66 -2.46
N LEU A 55 15.18 -4.51 -1.41
CA LEU A 55 15.02 -3.21 -0.75
C LEU A 55 16.31 -2.83 -0.02
N GLU A 56 16.72 -1.60 -0.16
CA GLU A 56 17.91 -1.05 0.47
C GLU A 56 17.56 0.16 1.32
N GLU A 57 18.39 0.41 2.32
CA GLU A 57 18.25 1.58 3.20
C GLU A 57 18.10 2.87 2.40
N GLY A 58 17.12 3.67 2.78
CA GLY A 58 16.86 4.96 2.14
C GLY A 58 15.97 4.92 0.92
N MET A 59 15.60 3.74 0.42
CA MET A 59 14.63 3.66 -0.67
C MET A 59 13.29 4.23 -0.25
N CYS A 60 12.72 5.09 -1.10
CA CYS A 60 11.42 5.71 -0.90
C CYS A 60 10.44 5.20 -1.93
N PHE A 61 9.21 4.93 -1.53
CA PHE A 61 8.22 4.33 -2.42
C PHE A 61 6.80 4.57 -1.91
N SER A 62 5.84 4.44 -2.82
CA SER A 62 4.43 4.46 -2.47
C SER A 62 3.93 3.07 -2.12
N ILE A 63 2.91 3.01 -1.27
CA ILE A 63 2.07 1.83 -1.06
C ILE A 63 0.64 2.31 -1.28
N GLU A 64 0.00 1.84 -2.36
CA GLU A 64 -1.25 2.42 -2.84
C GLU A 64 -2.26 1.38 -3.33
N PRO A 65 -2.65 0.43 -2.48
CA PRO A 65 -3.65 -0.56 -2.88
C PRO A 65 -4.99 0.12 -3.16
N GLY A 66 -5.75 -0.46 -4.08
CA GLY A 66 -7.04 0.07 -4.42
C GLY A 66 -7.93 -0.96 -5.09
N LEU A 67 -9.22 -0.70 -5.05
CA LEU A 67 -10.25 -1.49 -5.71
C LEU A 67 -11.09 -0.58 -6.58
N TYR A 68 -11.35 -1.01 -7.80
CA TYR A 68 -12.00 -0.18 -8.82
C TYR A 68 -13.08 -0.92 -9.57
N ASN A 69 -14.16 -0.21 -9.86
CA ASN A 69 -15.24 -0.67 -10.74
C ASN A 69 -15.53 0.43 -11.75
N GLU A 70 -15.37 0.14 -13.04
CA GLU A 70 -15.52 1.12 -14.10
C GLU A 70 -16.91 1.77 -14.16
N ASN A 71 -17.95 1.06 -13.70
CA ASN A 71 -19.33 1.55 -13.75
C ASN A 71 -19.76 2.28 -12.49
N TYR A 72 -18.94 2.30 -11.44
CA TYR A 72 -19.32 2.91 -10.17
C TYR A 72 -18.23 3.87 -9.67
N PHE A 73 -17.23 3.35 -8.97
CA PHE A 73 -16.20 4.17 -8.32
C PHE A 73 -14.94 3.34 -8.04
N GLY A 74 -13.94 4.01 -7.55
CA GLY A 74 -12.73 3.37 -7.03
C GLY A 74 -12.39 3.89 -5.66
N VAL A 75 -11.67 3.08 -4.90
CA VAL A 75 -11.12 3.46 -3.60
C VAL A 75 -9.65 3.11 -3.57
N ARG A 76 -8.82 4.05 -3.15
CA ARG A 76 -7.38 3.86 -2.97
C ARG A 76 -6.96 4.42 -1.62
N LEU A 77 -6.13 3.67 -0.91
CA LEU A 77 -5.43 4.16 0.28
C LEU A 77 -3.95 4.23 -0.08
N GLU A 78 -3.36 5.41 0.07
CA GLU A 78 -1.99 5.63 -0.36
C GLU A 78 -1.15 6.27 0.73
N ASN A 79 0.06 5.73 0.91
CA ASN A 79 1.09 6.29 1.77
C ASN A 79 2.41 6.36 1.03
N SER A 80 3.19 7.40 1.32
CA SER A 80 4.58 7.49 0.93
C SER A 80 5.44 6.96 2.06
N CYS A 81 6.30 6.01 1.74
CA CYS A 81 7.06 5.24 2.70
C CYS A 81 8.56 5.27 2.41
N TYR A 82 9.35 4.89 3.41
CA TYR A 82 10.78 4.70 3.25
C TYR A 82 11.23 3.45 3.99
N PHE A 83 12.29 2.84 3.49
CA PHE A 83 12.89 1.65 4.08
C PHE A 83 14.06 2.05 4.97
N LYS A 84 13.98 1.71 6.25
CA LYS A 84 15.04 2.01 7.22
C LYS A 84 15.08 0.95 8.31
N ASN A 85 16.30 0.50 8.66
CA ASN A 85 16.52 -0.50 9.69
C ASN A 85 15.73 -1.79 9.46
N GLY A 86 15.63 -2.22 8.19
CA GLY A 86 14.90 -3.41 7.81
C GLY A 86 13.37 -3.27 7.91
N LYS A 87 12.86 -2.06 8.06
CA LYS A 87 11.43 -1.79 8.23
C LYS A 87 10.91 -0.77 7.23
N ILE A 88 9.63 -0.89 6.93
CA ILE A 88 8.90 0.10 6.13
C ILE A 88 8.29 1.11 7.09
N ASN A 89 8.56 2.37 6.85
CA ASN A 89 8.10 3.49 7.67
C ASN A 89 7.30 4.46 6.80
N SER A 90 6.27 5.08 7.36
CA SER A 90 5.51 6.11 6.66
C SER A 90 6.12 7.48 6.91
N PHE A 91 6.21 8.31 5.86
CA PHE A 91 6.69 9.69 5.99
C PHE A 91 5.72 10.59 6.73
N VAL A 92 4.44 10.40 6.47
CA VAL A 92 3.41 11.32 6.94
C VAL A 92 2.30 10.53 7.62
N LYS A 93 1.84 11.07 8.74
CA LYS A 93 0.63 10.61 9.40
C LYS A 93 -0.48 11.61 9.09
N MET A 94 -1.57 11.11 8.53
CA MET A 94 -2.73 11.91 8.17
C MET A 94 -3.99 11.19 8.60
N ASN A 95 -4.99 11.97 8.98
CA ASN A 95 -6.29 11.39 9.27
C ASN A 95 -6.95 10.91 7.98
N TYR A 96 -7.37 9.65 7.95
CA TYR A 96 -8.23 9.17 6.88
C TYR A 96 -9.64 9.74 7.06
N GLU A 97 -10.38 9.81 5.96
CA GLU A 97 -11.78 10.26 6.01
C GLU A 97 -12.65 9.17 6.65
N LYS A 98 -12.98 9.34 7.92
CA LYS A 98 -13.70 8.35 8.72
C LYS A 98 -15.11 8.04 8.21
N LYS A 99 -15.72 8.96 7.47
CA LYS A 99 -17.05 8.75 6.88
C LYS A 99 -17.07 7.63 5.85
N LEU A 100 -15.91 7.27 5.30
CA LEU A 100 -15.78 6.22 4.30
C LEU A 100 -15.50 4.84 4.91
N PHE A 101 -15.34 4.76 6.23
CA PHE A 101 -15.06 3.49 6.90
C PHE A 101 -16.32 2.90 7.52
N ASP A 102 -16.48 1.60 7.34
CA ASP A 102 -17.42 0.82 8.15
C ASP A 102 -16.63 0.21 9.30
N PHE A 103 -16.67 0.85 10.45
CA PHE A 103 -15.90 0.43 11.63
C PHE A 103 -16.31 -0.95 12.15
N ASP A 104 -17.55 -1.38 11.89
CA ASP A 104 -18.01 -2.72 12.29
C ASP A 104 -17.32 -3.83 11.50
N MET A 105 -16.79 -3.53 10.33
CA MET A 105 -16.01 -4.48 9.52
C MET A 105 -14.55 -4.57 9.92
N LEU A 106 -14.06 -3.64 10.71
CA LEU A 106 -12.66 -3.59 11.10
C LEU A 106 -12.38 -4.45 12.33
N THR A 107 -11.26 -5.16 12.31
CA THR A 107 -10.75 -5.85 13.50
C THR A 107 -10.21 -4.81 14.49
N ASN A 108 -10.03 -5.22 15.76
CA ASN A 108 -9.43 -4.34 16.76
C ASN A 108 -8.02 -3.93 16.38
N GLN A 109 -7.24 -4.82 15.79
CA GLN A 109 -5.89 -4.52 15.32
C GLN A 109 -5.91 -3.47 14.21
N GLU A 110 -6.84 -3.58 13.27
CA GLU A 110 -6.98 -2.59 12.19
C GLU A 110 -7.39 -1.22 12.74
N LYS A 111 -8.25 -1.17 13.74
CA LYS A 111 -8.63 0.08 14.43
C LYS A 111 -7.41 0.73 15.12
N GLU A 112 -6.56 -0.08 15.73
CA GLU A 112 -5.31 0.40 16.34
C GLU A 112 -4.36 0.97 15.29
N TRP A 113 -4.20 0.30 14.14
CA TRP A 113 -3.38 0.80 13.04
C TRP A 113 -3.90 2.13 12.51
N LEU A 114 -5.22 2.28 12.36
CA LEU A 114 -5.81 3.55 11.94
C LEU A 114 -5.52 4.66 12.95
N ALA A 115 -5.60 4.35 14.24
CA ALA A 115 -5.35 5.33 15.30
C ALA A 115 -3.89 5.85 15.27
N GLU A 116 -2.94 5.03 14.82
CA GLU A 116 -1.54 5.44 14.67
C GLU A 116 -1.35 6.53 13.63
N PHE A 117 -2.25 6.64 12.66
CA PHE A 117 -2.21 7.68 11.62
C PHE A 117 -2.95 8.95 12.00
N GLU A 118 -3.66 8.96 13.13
CA GLU A 118 -4.36 10.17 13.58
C GLU A 118 -3.38 11.24 14.03
N VAL A 119 -3.53 12.43 13.48
CA VAL A 119 -2.79 13.61 13.90
C VAL A 119 -3.51 14.19 15.12
N LYS A 120 -2.77 14.30 16.19
CA LYS A 120 -3.29 14.84 17.47
C LYS A 120 -3.02 16.32 17.59
#